data_750f74022a5b21e459966aae4ebf9469
#
_entry.id   750f74022a5b21e459966aae4ebf9469
#
_cell.length_a   1.000
_cell.length_b   1.000
_cell.length_c   1.000
_cell.angle_alpha   90.00
_cell.angle_beta   90.00
_cell.angle_gamma   90.00
#
_symmetry.space_group_name_H-M   'P 1'
#
loop_
_entity.id
_entity.type
_entity.pdbx_description
1 polymer ?
#
loop_
_entity_poly.entity_id
_entity_poly.type
_entity_poly.pdbx_seq_one_letter_code
_entity_poly.pdbx_strand_id
1 'polypeptide(L)'
;MADNADFKGKRGKSSMKIAPSVLAADFTKLGEEIQKVSGADYIHLDIMDGHFVPNISYGHELVAALRPLSKVPFDVHLMIEHPLFYIPSFIKAGADDITFHIECGDPIGQTIDAIHQGGAKAGLVLKPATPVEMLWPWLDKIEMVLVMTVEPGFGGQKFMEPMLEKVRRIKERAPHILVEVDGGINPQT
;
A
#
# COMPACT_ATOMS: atom_id res chain seq x y z
N MET A 1 9.43 -20.02 -12.63
CA MET A 1 10.76 -19.80 -12.03
C MET A 1 11.37 -18.60 -12.72
N ALA A 2 11.28 -17.42 -12.13
CA ALA A 2 12.00 -16.25 -12.64
C ALA A 2 13.25 -16.11 -11.78
N ASP A 3 14.41 -16.12 -12.44
CA ASP A 3 15.74 -16.08 -11.81
C ASP A 3 15.96 -14.81 -10.99
N ASN A 4 16.47 -15.00 -9.79
CA ASN A 4 16.74 -14.01 -8.73
C ASN A 4 17.97 -13.11 -9.00
N ALA A 5 18.37 -12.92 -10.24
CA ALA A 5 19.70 -12.37 -10.53
C ALA A 5 19.71 -11.09 -11.33
N ASP A 6 18.98 -10.04 -11.08
CA ASP A 6 19.39 -8.72 -11.65
C ASP A 6 18.58 -7.50 -11.20
N PHE A 7 18.07 -7.45 -9.98
CA PHE A 7 17.46 -6.21 -9.46
C PHE A 7 18.46 -5.13 -9.00
N LYS A 8 19.77 -5.36 -9.09
CA LYS A 8 20.81 -4.40 -8.66
C LYS A 8 21.46 -3.57 -9.79
N GLY A 9 20.85 -3.47 -10.97
CA GLY A 9 21.36 -2.68 -12.10
C GLY A 9 21.00 -1.20 -12.03
N LYS A 10 21.99 -0.34 -11.76
CA LYS A 10 22.07 1.11 -12.01
C LYS A 10 20.79 1.93 -11.78
N ARG A 11 20.46 2.24 -10.52
CA ARG A 11 19.39 3.18 -10.16
C ARG A 11 19.87 4.62 -10.33
N GLY A 12 19.39 5.30 -11.38
CA GLY A 12 19.44 6.76 -11.48
C GLY A 12 18.46 7.41 -10.47
N LYS A 13 18.54 8.71 -10.25
CA LYS A 13 17.80 9.50 -9.24
C LYS A 13 16.26 9.46 -9.33
N SER A 14 15.66 8.65 -10.19
CA SER A 14 14.22 8.42 -10.36
C SER A 14 13.98 6.94 -10.69
N SER A 15 14.30 6.03 -9.75
CA SER A 15 14.03 4.62 -9.98
C SER A 15 12.64 4.25 -9.46
N MET A 16 11.87 3.55 -10.31
CA MET A 16 10.63 2.88 -9.90
C MET A 16 10.92 1.96 -8.71
N LYS A 17 10.05 1.98 -7.70
CA LYS A 17 10.09 1.11 -6.54
C LYS A 17 9.16 -0.09 -6.75
N ILE A 18 9.49 -1.20 -6.16
CA ILE A 18 8.74 -2.46 -6.26
C ILE A 18 8.24 -2.85 -4.87
N ALA A 19 6.93 -3.06 -4.77
CA ALA A 19 6.21 -3.48 -3.56
C ALA A 19 5.37 -4.73 -3.87
N PRO A 20 5.94 -5.95 -3.80
CA PRO A 20 5.15 -7.17 -4.01
C PRO A 20 4.12 -7.36 -2.91
N SER A 21 2.87 -7.71 -3.32
CA SER A 21 1.78 -7.97 -2.40
C SER A 21 1.83 -9.39 -1.83
N VAL A 22 1.70 -9.49 -0.50
CA VAL A 22 1.58 -10.76 0.22
C VAL A 22 0.30 -11.50 -0.14
N LEU A 23 -0.73 -10.79 -0.61
CA LEU A 23 -2.00 -11.39 -1.05
C LEU A 23 -1.81 -12.38 -2.21
N ALA A 24 -0.77 -12.21 -3.01
CA ALA A 24 -0.42 -13.10 -4.14
C ALA A 24 0.48 -14.27 -3.74
N ALA A 25 0.90 -14.38 -2.47
CA ALA A 25 1.82 -15.40 -1.99
C ALA A 25 1.11 -16.73 -1.65
N ASP A 26 1.88 -17.80 -1.56
CA ASP A 26 1.42 -19.06 -0.97
C ASP A 26 1.32 -18.91 0.56
N PHE A 27 0.09 -18.79 1.08
CA PHE A 27 -0.17 -18.58 2.50
C PHE A 27 0.30 -19.74 3.39
N THR A 28 0.47 -20.94 2.82
CA THR A 28 1.02 -22.08 3.57
C THR A 28 2.53 -21.95 3.84
N LYS A 29 3.21 -21.02 3.16
CA LYS A 29 4.67 -20.82 3.20
C LYS A 29 5.08 -19.35 3.30
N LEU A 30 4.24 -18.50 3.90
CA LEU A 30 4.46 -17.05 3.91
C LEU A 30 5.86 -16.62 4.39
N GLY A 31 6.42 -17.32 5.36
CA GLY A 31 7.79 -17.06 5.83
C GLY A 31 8.85 -17.22 4.73
N GLU A 32 8.72 -18.25 3.88
CA GLU A 32 9.61 -18.47 2.74
C GLU A 32 9.35 -17.46 1.62
N GLU A 33 8.07 -17.17 1.35
CA GLU A 33 7.64 -16.21 0.31
C GLU A 33 8.20 -14.81 0.58
N ILE A 34 8.12 -14.32 1.83
CA ILE A 34 8.69 -13.02 2.23
C ILE A 34 10.21 -12.98 2.03
N GLN A 35 10.92 -14.07 2.30
CA GLN A 35 12.36 -14.11 2.09
C GLN A 35 12.75 -14.07 0.61
N LYS A 36 11.95 -14.63 -0.28
CA LYS A 36 12.18 -14.56 -1.74
C LYS A 36 12.14 -13.12 -2.27
N VAL A 37 11.39 -12.24 -1.63
CA VAL A 37 11.25 -10.83 -2.04
C VAL A 37 12.11 -9.87 -1.20
N SER A 38 13.11 -10.36 -0.51
CA SER A 38 14.03 -9.58 0.35
C SER A 38 14.80 -8.46 -0.37
N GLY A 39 14.82 -8.46 -1.71
CA GLY A 39 15.41 -7.42 -2.55
C GLY A 39 14.43 -6.33 -3.00
N ALA A 40 13.15 -6.43 -2.63
CA ALA A 40 12.14 -5.43 -2.94
C ALA A 40 12.36 -4.13 -2.14
N ASP A 41 11.73 -3.04 -2.57
CA ASP A 41 11.79 -1.77 -1.85
C ASP A 41 10.79 -1.71 -0.68
N TYR A 42 9.65 -2.40 -0.83
CA TYR A 42 8.60 -2.57 0.17
C TYR A 42 8.01 -3.99 0.11
N ILE A 43 7.28 -4.38 1.13
CA ILE A 43 6.38 -5.53 1.12
C ILE A 43 4.98 -4.98 1.36
N HIS A 44 4.08 -5.18 0.38
CA HIS A 44 2.70 -4.68 0.41
C HIS A 44 1.77 -5.68 1.10
N LEU A 45 0.99 -5.18 2.06
CA LEU A 45 0.14 -5.98 2.93
C LEU A 45 -1.31 -5.49 2.86
N ASP A 46 -2.14 -6.19 2.09
CA ASP A 46 -3.55 -5.85 1.83
C ASP A 46 -4.46 -6.33 2.97
N ILE A 47 -4.94 -5.42 3.80
CA ILE A 47 -5.83 -5.70 4.93
C ILE A 47 -7.27 -5.41 4.54
N MET A 48 -8.14 -6.42 4.63
CA MET A 48 -9.54 -6.37 4.22
C MET A 48 -10.44 -6.90 5.34
N ASP A 49 -11.54 -6.18 5.64
CA ASP A 49 -12.44 -6.46 6.76
C ASP A 49 -13.79 -7.10 6.36
N GLY A 50 -14.06 -7.26 5.07
CA GLY A 50 -15.34 -7.76 4.58
C GLY A 50 -16.51 -6.76 4.69
N HIS A 51 -16.24 -5.50 5.08
CA HIS A 51 -17.21 -4.41 5.16
C HIS A 51 -16.89 -3.32 4.14
N PHE A 52 -15.71 -2.73 4.23
CA PHE A 52 -15.25 -1.73 3.27
C PHE A 52 -15.08 -2.33 1.86
N VAL A 53 -14.64 -3.58 1.77
CA VAL A 53 -14.56 -4.41 0.57
C VAL A 53 -15.20 -5.77 0.81
N PRO A 54 -15.76 -6.45 -0.22
CA PRO A 54 -16.49 -7.71 -0.06
C PRO A 54 -15.55 -8.93 0.07
N ASN A 55 -14.41 -8.77 0.69
CA ASN A 55 -13.43 -9.83 0.93
C ASN A 55 -12.78 -9.63 2.30
N ILE A 56 -12.27 -10.71 2.89
CA ILE A 56 -11.51 -10.72 4.13
C ILE A 56 -10.13 -11.29 3.82
N SER A 57 -9.08 -10.61 4.23
CA SER A 57 -7.71 -11.12 4.03
C SER A 57 -7.09 -11.61 5.35
N TYR A 58 -6.37 -10.76 6.03
CA TYR A 58 -5.68 -11.03 7.28
C TYR A 58 -5.57 -9.73 8.09
N GLY A 59 -5.08 -9.82 9.33
CA GLY A 59 -5.00 -8.67 10.24
C GLY A 59 -3.57 -8.40 10.73
N HIS A 60 -3.48 -7.51 11.73
CA HIS A 60 -2.23 -7.07 12.33
C HIS A 60 -1.41 -8.21 12.95
N GLU A 61 -2.03 -9.30 13.35
CA GLU A 61 -1.33 -10.46 13.92
C GLU A 61 -0.46 -11.18 12.88
N LEU A 62 -0.93 -11.29 11.63
CA LEU A 62 -0.10 -11.79 10.55
C LEU A 62 1.06 -10.84 10.27
N VAL A 63 0.82 -9.52 10.23
CA VAL A 63 1.87 -8.52 10.06
C VAL A 63 2.95 -8.67 11.13
N ALA A 64 2.54 -8.81 12.40
CA ALA A 64 3.45 -9.03 13.53
C ALA A 64 4.26 -10.34 13.41
N ALA A 65 3.63 -11.41 12.93
CA ALA A 65 4.29 -12.70 12.71
C ALA A 65 5.34 -12.65 11.59
N LEU A 66 5.07 -11.87 10.53
CA LEU A 66 5.97 -11.71 9.39
C LEU A 66 7.12 -10.72 9.67
N ARG A 67 6.91 -9.73 10.54
CA ARG A 67 7.90 -8.68 10.80
C ARG A 67 9.30 -9.18 11.14
N PRO A 68 9.49 -10.17 12.03
CA PRO A 68 10.82 -10.70 12.36
C PRO A 68 11.55 -11.36 11.18
N LEU A 69 10.81 -11.76 10.14
CA LEU A 69 11.33 -12.54 9.00
C LEU A 69 11.88 -11.65 7.89
N SER A 70 11.64 -10.33 7.93
CA SER A 70 12.11 -9.40 6.91
C SER A 70 12.57 -8.08 7.50
N LYS A 71 13.56 -7.46 6.86
CA LYS A 71 14.00 -6.08 7.14
C LYS A 71 13.47 -5.08 6.10
N VAL A 72 12.79 -5.57 5.08
CA VAL A 72 12.17 -4.74 4.06
C VAL A 72 11.02 -3.96 4.71
N PRO A 73 10.85 -2.66 4.44
CA PRO A 73 9.73 -1.88 4.96
C PRO A 73 8.38 -2.51 4.62
N PHE A 74 7.47 -2.53 5.60
CA PHE A 74 6.10 -3.01 5.43
C PHE A 74 5.19 -1.82 5.12
N ASP A 75 4.61 -1.85 3.93
CA ASP A 75 3.57 -0.96 3.47
C ASP A 75 2.20 -1.63 3.69
N VAL A 76 1.46 -1.15 4.68
CA VAL A 76 0.20 -1.73 5.12
C VAL A 76 -0.95 -0.95 4.52
N HIS A 77 -1.65 -1.56 3.57
CA HIS A 77 -2.81 -1.00 2.88
C HIS A 77 -4.12 -1.42 3.58
N LEU A 78 -4.78 -0.46 4.22
CA LEU A 78 -6.01 -0.70 4.98
C LEU A 78 -7.26 -0.48 4.12
N MET A 79 -7.86 -1.56 3.65
CA MET A 79 -9.18 -1.61 3.03
C MET A 79 -10.23 -2.00 4.09
N ILE A 80 -10.36 -1.16 5.11
CA ILE A 80 -11.24 -1.37 6.26
C ILE A 80 -12.10 -0.13 6.54
N GLU A 81 -13.28 -0.33 7.12
CA GLU A 81 -14.25 0.74 7.31
C GLU A 81 -13.80 1.76 8.37
N HIS A 82 -13.18 1.30 9.46
CA HIS A 82 -12.74 2.15 10.57
C HIS A 82 -11.25 1.98 10.87
N PRO A 83 -10.33 2.50 10.00
CA PRO A 83 -8.89 2.34 10.17
C PRO A 83 -8.35 2.96 11.45
N LEU A 84 -8.86 4.11 11.91
CA LEU A 84 -8.38 4.84 13.08
C LEU A 84 -8.30 3.94 14.33
N PHE A 85 -9.29 3.09 14.53
CA PHE A 85 -9.32 2.17 15.68
C PHE A 85 -8.14 1.17 15.68
N TYR A 86 -7.70 0.74 14.48
CA TYR A 86 -6.68 -0.29 14.31
C TYR A 86 -5.25 0.25 14.14
N ILE A 87 -5.06 1.55 13.92
CA ILE A 87 -3.71 2.15 13.73
C ILE A 87 -2.73 1.71 14.84
N PRO A 88 -3.05 1.78 16.15
CA PRO A 88 -2.11 1.36 17.19
C PRO A 88 -1.68 -0.10 17.07
N SER A 89 -2.59 -0.97 16.63
CA SER A 89 -2.31 -2.41 16.46
C SER A 89 -1.35 -2.67 15.31
N PHE A 90 -1.53 -1.98 14.15
CA PHE A 90 -0.63 -2.11 13.02
C PHE A 90 0.74 -1.49 13.26
N ILE A 91 0.81 -0.36 13.98
CA ILE A 91 2.08 0.22 14.45
C ILE A 91 2.85 -0.79 15.31
N LYS A 92 2.17 -1.36 16.32
CA LYS A 92 2.76 -2.38 17.20
C LYS A 92 3.20 -3.63 16.43
N ALA A 93 2.49 -3.99 15.38
CA ALA A 93 2.82 -5.11 14.49
C ALA A 93 4.06 -4.86 13.63
N GLY A 94 4.53 -3.60 13.52
CA GLY A 94 5.73 -3.23 12.79
C GLY A 94 5.49 -2.69 11.37
N ALA A 95 4.32 -2.07 11.12
CA ALA A 95 4.09 -1.30 9.91
C ALA A 95 5.03 -0.10 9.84
N ASP A 96 5.70 0.09 8.70
CA ASP A 96 6.56 1.25 8.43
C ASP A 96 5.78 2.38 7.73
N ASP A 97 4.96 2.01 6.77
CA ASP A 97 4.03 2.88 6.06
C ASP A 97 2.61 2.33 6.23
N ILE A 98 1.63 3.20 6.48
CA ILE A 98 0.21 2.83 6.56
C ILE A 98 -0.57 3.70 5.59
N THR A 99 -1.23 3.06 4.63
CA THR A 99 -2.14 3.70 3.69
C THR A 99 -3.58 3.32 4.00
N PHE A 100 -4.49 4.27 3.94
CA PHE A 100 -5.91 4.04 4.17
C PHE A 100 -6.77 4.83 3.20
N HIS A 101 -7.95 4.32 2.92
CA HIS A 101 -8.85 4.91 1.93
C HIS A 101 -9.46 6.22 2.41
N ILE A 102 -9.46 7.24 1.54
CA ILE A 102 -10.11 8.52 1.80
C ILE A 102 -11.64 8.36 1.93
N GLU A 103 -12.18 7.26 1.41
CA GLU A 103 -13.58 6.89 1.46
C GLU A 103 -13.97 6.13 2.74
N CYS A 104 -13.05 5.92 3.69
CA CYS A 104 -13.34 5.24 4.96
C CYS A 104 -14.29 6.06 5.85
N GLY A 105 -14.84 5.41 6.89
CA GLY A 105 -15.80 6.05 7.81
C GLY A 105 -15.18 6.99 8.84
N ASP A 106 -13.85 7.05 8.94
CA ASP A 106 -13.14 7.80 9.99
C ASP A 106 -12.73 9.22 9.54
N PRO A 107 -12.50 10.14 10.49
CA PRO A 107 -11.94 11.46 10.19
C PRO A 107 -10.50 11.37 9.67
N ILE A 108 -10.29 11.77 8.43
CA ILE A 108 -9.00 11.62 7.72
C ILE A 108 -7.84 12.26 8.49
N GLY A 109 -8.00 13.51 8.96
CA GLY A 109 -6.94 14.20 9.69
C GLY A 109 -6.53 13.49 10.99
N GLN A 110 -7.50 12.99 11.76
CA GLN A 110 -7.21 12.25 12.99
C GLN A 110 -6.50 10.92 12.72
N THR A 111 -6.87 10.25 11.64
CA THR A 111 -6.23 8.99 11.23
C THR A 111 -4.78 9.23 10.81
N ILE A 112 -4.50 10.29 10.02
CA ILE A 112 -3.15 10.70 9.66
C ILE A 112 -2.32 11.01 10.93
N ASP A 113 -2.88 11.81 11.85
CA ASP A 113 -2.20 12.19 13.08
C ASP A 113 -1.87 10.97 13.96
N ALA A 114 -2.78 10.00 14.05
CA ALA A 114 -2.57 8.75 14.79
C ALA A 114 -1.43 7.91 14.20
N ILE A 115 -1.34 7.83 12.87
CA ILE A 115 -0.25 7.12 12.17
C ILE A 115 1.10 7.78 12.50
N HIS A 116 1.19 9.11 12.36
CA HIS A 116 2.41 9.86 12.66
C HIS A 116 2.82 9.77 14.13
N GLN A 117 1.86 9.85 15.06
CA GLN A 117 2.13 9.68 16.50
C GLN A 117 2.68 8.29 16.82
N GLY A 118 2.28 7.28 16.05
CA GLY A 118 2.83 5.93 16.15
C GLY A 118 4.21 5.75 15.52
N GLY A 119 4.73 6.75 14.81
CA GLY A 119 6.06 6.73 14.18
C GLY A 119 6.09 6.13 12.78
N ALA A 120 4.95 5.78 12.19
CA ALA A 120 4.85 5.34 10.80
C ALA A 120 4.58 6.52 9.84
N LYS A 121 4.81 6.30 8.55
CA LYS A 121 4.41 7.24 7.51
C LYS A 121 2.95 7.01 7.12
N ALA A 122 2.26 8.11 6.81
CA ALA A 122 0.86 8.08 6.42
C ALA A 122 0.70 8.24 4.91
N GLY A 123 -0.24 7.48 4.35
CA GLY A 123 -0.66 7.65 2.97
C GLY A 123 -2.18 7.56 2.81
N LEU A 124 -2.68 8.19 1.74
CA LEU A 124 -4.08 8.13 1.36
C LEU A 124 -4.27 7.31 0.09
N VAL A 125 -5.35 6.54 0.08
CA VAL A 125 -5.74 5.69 -1.05
C VAL A 125 -6.99 6.24 -1.72
N LEU A 126 -7.04 6.17 -3.05
CA LEU A 126 -8.21 6.51 -3.86
C LEU A 126 -8.75 5.29 -4.59
N LYS A 127 -10.04 5.01 -4.47
CA LYS A 127 -10.76 4.09 -5.36
C LYS A 127 -10.82 4.66 -6.80
N PRO A 128 -11.02 3.82 -7.83
CA PRO A 128 -11.10 4.27 -9.22
C PRO A 128 -12.13 5.38 -9.46
N ALA A 129 -13.31 5.28 -8.84
CA ALA A 129 -14.38 6.27 -9.02
C ALA A 129 -14.19 7.59 -8.25
N THR A 130 -13.28 7.64 -7.27
CA THR A 130 -13.10 8.81 -6.39
C THR A 130 -12.30 9.90 -7.08
N PRO A 131 -12.77 11.15 -7.12
CA PRO A 131 -12.04 12.26 -7.72
C PRO A 131 -10.71 12.53 -7.02
N VAL A 132 -9.66 12.75 -7.80
CA VAL A 132 -8.30 13.02 -7.27
C VAL A 132 -8.23 14.32 -6.45
N GLU A 133 -9.13 15.25 -6.69
CA GLU A 133 -9.26 16.52 -5.99
C GLU A 133 -9.48 16.35 -4.48
N MET A 134 -10.05 15.24 -4.06
CA MET A 134 -10.26 14.93 -2.64
C MET A 134 -8.96 14.82 -1.85
N LEU A 135 -7.83 14.58 -2.52
CA LEU A 135 -6.51 14.54 -1.89
C LEU A 135 -5.93 15.92 -1.57
N TRP A 136 -6.35 16.98 -2.31
CA TRP A 136 -5.67 18.27 -2.26
C TRP A 136 -5.50 18.87 -0.85
N PRO A 137 -6.47 18.76 0.05
CA PRO A 137 -6.32 19.28 1.41
C PRO A 137 -5.27 18.53 2.27
N TRP A 138 -4.84 17.34 1.83
CA TRP A 138 -4.05 16.41 2.63
C TRP A 138 -2.60 16.23 2.15
N LEU A 139 -2.27 16.69 0.90
CA LEU A 139 -0.97 16.42 0.28
C LEU A 139 0.24 16.88 1.09
N ASP A 140 0.09 17.95 1.89
CA ASP A 140 1.16 18.46 2.76
C ASP A 140 1.27 17.72 4.11
N LYS A 141 0.38 16.73 4.33
CA LYS A 141 0.27 15.98 5.59
C LYS A 141 0.54 14.50 5.44
N ILE A 142 0.87 14.04 4.25
CA ILE A 142 1.09 12.62 3.95
C ILE A 142 2.39 12.45 3.15
N GLU A 143 2.97 11.27 3.23
CA GLU A 143 4.19 10.89 2.53
C GLU A 143 3.90 10.13 1.23
N MET A 144 2.72 9.51 1.13
CA MET A 144 2.38 8.66 0.00
C MET A 144 0.91 8.82 -0.44
N VAL A 145 0.68 8.62 -1.72
CA VAL A 145 -0.66 8.38 -2.29
C VAL A 145 -0.65 7.06 -3.02
N LEU A 146 -1.61 6.20 -2.72
CA LEU A 146 -1.86 4.98 -3.47
C LEU A 146 -3.09 5.17 -4.35
N VAL A 147 -2.90 4.99 -5.65
CA VAL A 147 -3.97 5.05 -6.65
C VAL A 147 -4.36 3.63 -7.02
N MET A 148 -5.59 3.23 -6.70
CA MET A 148 -6.11 1.93 -7.12
C MET A 148 -6.27 1.89 -8.64
N THR A 149 -5.65 0.91 -9.27
CA THR A 149 -5.76 0.62 -10.70
C THR A 149 -6.66 -0.58 -10.99
N VAL A 150 -7.39 -1.03 -9.98
CA VAL A 150 -8.52 -1.97 -10.01
C VAL A 150 -9.52 -1.57 -8.92
N GLU A 151 -10.72 -2.15 -8.90
CA GLU A 151 -11.59 -2.04 -7.73
C GLU A 151 -10.97 -2.81 -6.55
N PRO A 152 -10.84 -2.19 -5.35
CA PRO A 152 -10.23 -2.87 -4.21
C PRO A 152 -11.07 -4.08 -3.76
N GLY A 153 -10.37 -5.12 -3.23
CA GLY A 153 -11.01 -6.29 -2.63
C GLY A 153 -10.55 -7.63 -3.17
N PHE A 154 -10.13 -7.74 -4.43
CA PHE A 154 -9.69 -9.00 -5.03
C PHE A 154 -8.45 -8.82 -5.89
N GLY A 155 -7.53 -9.78 -5.83
CA GLY A 155 -6.38 -9.86 -6.73
C GLY A 155 -6.77 -10.35 -8.14
N GLY A 156 -5.82 -10.25 -9.07
CA GLY A 156 -5.95 -10.82 -10.42
C GLY A 156 -6.87 -10.05 -11.38
N GLN A 157 -7.30 -8.85 -11.05
CA GLN A 157 -8.11 -7.99 -11.90
C GLN A 157 -7.27 -7.33 -13.01
N LYS A 158 -7.96 -6.93 -14.10
CA LYS A 158 -7.33 -6.23 -15.23
C LYS A 158 -7.00 -4.79 -14.84
N PHE A 159 -5.77 -4.36 -15.17
CA PHE A 159 -5.30 -3.00 -14.99
C PHE A 159 -6.19 -1.96 -15.66
N MET A 160 -6.50 -0.90 -14.94
CA MET A 160 -7.31 0.24 -15.41
C MET A 160 -6.41 1.41 -15.80
N GLU A 161 -5.93 1.43 -17.05
CA GLU A 161 -5.03 2.45 -17.60
C GLU A 161 -5.50 3.91 -17.35
N PRO A 162 -6.82 4.26 -17.43
CA PRO A 162 -7.27 5.62 -17.16
C PRO A 162 -6.89 6.17 -15.79
N MET A 163 -6.57 5.30 -14.81
CA MET A 163 -6.16 5.73 -13.46
C MET A 163 -4.78 6.40 -13.45
N LEU A 164 -3.95 6.19 -14.48
CA LEU A 164 -2.67 6.87 -14.64
C LEU A 164 -2.81 8.39 -14.78
N GLU A 165 -3.96 8.87 -15.24
CA GLU A 165 -4.24 10.32 -15.27
C GLU A 165 -4.25 10.91 -13.84
N LYS A 166 -4.75 10.16 -12.84
CA LYS A 166 -4.69 10.60 -11.44
C LYS A 166 -3.23 10.70 -10.96
N VAL A 167 -2.41 9.70 -11.31
CA VAL A 167 -0.98 9.70 -10.99
C VAL A 167 -0.29 10.94 -11.55
N ARG A 168 -0.54 11.27 -12.84
CA ARG A 168 0.01 12.45 -13.49
C ARG A 168 -0.39 13.74 -12.74
N ARG A 169 -1.67 13.92 -12.45
CA ARG A 169 -2.19 15.09 -11.75
C ARG A 169 -1.65 15.25 -10.33
N ILE A 170 -1.47 14.14 -9.60
CA ILE A 170 -0.84 14.16 -8.27
C ILE A 170 0.61 14.61 -8.39
N LYS A 171 1.37 14.05 -9.33
CA LYS A 171 2.78 14.39 -9.54
C LYS A 171 2.99 15.81 -10.02
N GLU A 172 2.09 16.37 -10.81
CA GLU A 172 2.12 17.78 -11.21
C GLU A 172 1.91 18.71 -10.01
N ARG A 173 1.00 18.36 -9.10
CA ARG A 173 0.66 19.18 -7.95
C ARG A 173 1.62 19.02 -6.78
N ALA A 174 2.10 17.83 -6.53
CA ALA A 174 2.98 17.48 -5.42
C ALA A 174 4.11 16.54 -5.89
N PRO A 175 5.14 17.05 -6.59
CA PRO A 175 6.22 16.24 -7.16
C PRO A 175 6.99 15.41 -6.13
N HIS A 176 7.01 15.87 -4.88
CA HIS A 176 7.73 15.24 -3.76
C HIS A 176 7.03 13.99 -3.19
N ILE A 177 5.71 13.88 -3.35
CA ILE A 177 4.93 12.75 -2.82
C ILE A 177 5.30 11.46 -3.55
N LEU A 178 5.48 10.38 -2.79
CA LEU A 178 5.55 9.04 -3.37
C LEU A 178 4.16 8.66 -3.89
N VAL A 179 4.07 8.26 -5.16
CA VAL A 179 2.83 7.73 -5.72
C VAL A 179 3.01 6.26 -6.02
N GLU A 180 2.17 5.45 -5.44
CA GLU A 180 2.06 4.02 -5.67
C GLU A 180 0.82 3.73 -6.51
N VAL A 181 0.86 2.64 -7.25
CA VAL A 181 -0.29 2.08 -7.99
C VAL A 181 -0.46 0.63 -7.59
N ASP A 182 -1.69 0.23 -7.31
CA ASP A 182 -2.01 -1.14 -6.93
C ASP A 182 -3.17 -1.67 -7.76
N GLY A 183 -2.94 -2.88 -8.31
CA GLY A 183 -3.91 -3.66 -9.07
C GLY A 183 -3.59 -3.85 -10.54
N GLY A 184 -3.43 -5.11 -10.95
CA GLY A 184 -3.22 -5.52 -12.33
C GLY A 184 -1.84 -5.17 -12.91
N ILE A 185 -0.86 -4.86 -12.07
CA ILE A 185 0.50 -4.49 -12.47
C ILE A 185 1.29 -5.75 -12.84
N ASN A 186 1.93 -5.70 -14.00
CA ASN A 186 2.83 -6.74 -14.50
C ASN A 186 3.81 -6.12 -15.52
N PRO A 187 4.80 -6.87 -16.05
CA PRO A 187 5.80 -6.31 -16.99
C PRO A 187 5.24 -5.75 -18.31
N GLN A 188 3.97 -5.98 -18.61
CA GLN A 188 3.29 -5.50 -19.84
C GLN A 188 2.40 -4.28 -19.61
N THR A 189 2.08 -3.90 -18.36
CA THR A 189 1.18 -2.78 -18.00
C THR A 189 1.90 -1.52 -17.48
#